data_a4d998c6d2812fa9854518e1e8781684
#
_entry.id   a4d998c6d2812fa9854518e1e8781684
#
_cell.length_a   1.000
_cell.length_b   1.000
_cell.length_c   1.000
_cell.angle_alpha   90.00
_cell.angle_beta   90.00
_cell.angle_gamma   90.00
#
_symmetry.space_group_name_H-M   'P 1'
#
loop_
_entity.id
_entity.type
_entity.pdbx_description
1 polymer ?
#
loop_
_entity_poly.entity_id
_entity_poly.type
_entity_poly.pdbx_seq_one_letter_code
_entity_poly.pdbx_strand_id
1 'polypeptide(L)'
;MEHAAFLIVGIIEYLGVICLMLSLYRFEIRYYVPQIVFAAIACGFLSHALSLAYSISAAPIIQLAVLILLLWLLFQIPLLYAFIMAVTTGTVFITVQGLTIWGITSYFFDSQSLSITSTSMYAIQLVFAALNLLLSYFFLRSRVGFTFIPTSVRDRMKWTKANLVLLSAAVLSSIILILTYLLYVETKFQWFLVVILPLILASGMVYSAVKKREYDYD
;
A
#
# COMPACT_ATOMS: atom_id res chain seq x y z
N MET A 1 -19.85 20.42 -2.03
CA MET A 1 -18.85 20.19 -3.09
C MET A 1 -17.58 19.55 -2.53
N GLU A 2 -17.12 19.89 -1.35
CA GLU A 2 -15.89 19.33 -0.75
C GLU A 2 -15.93 17.81 -0.54
N HIS A 3 -17.05 17.27 -0.06
CA HIS A 3 -17.21 15.82 0.13
C HIS A 3 -17.10 15.02 -1.18
N ALA A 4 -17.64 15.55 -2.27
CA ALA A 4 -17.54 14.87 -3.57
C ALA A 4 -16.11 14.91 -4.12
N ALA A 5 -15.41 16.02 -3.96
CA ALA A 5 -14.00 16.14 -4.36
C ALA A 5 -13.12 15.18 -3.58
N PHE A 6 -13.28 15.10 -2.24
CA PHE A 6 -12.57 14.17 -1.38
C PHE A 6 -12.77 12.71 -1.80
N LEU A 7 -14.02 12.35 -2.09
CA LEU A 7 -14.37 10.99 -2.51
C LEU A 7 -13.75 10.63 -3.85
N ILE A 8 -13.81 11.53 -4.84
CA ILE A 8 -13.24 11.30 -6.17
C ILE A 8 -11.72 11.14 -6.08
N VAL A 9 -11.06 12.04 -5.36
CA VAL A 9 -9.60 11.98 -5.18
C VAL A 9 -9.19 10.71 -4.44
N GLY A 10 -9.93 10.32 -3.40
CA GLY A 10 -9.70 9.06 -2.69
C GLY A 10 -9.85 7.83 -3.59
N ILE A 11 -10.86 7.78 -4.45
CA ILE A 11 -11.02 6.69 -5.42
C ILE A 11 -9.81 6.61 -6.37
N ILE A 12 -9.35 7.76 -6.88
CA ILE A 12 -8.18 7.81 -7.78
C ILE A 12 -6.91 7.34 -7.06
N GLU A 13 -6.73 7.72 -5.80
CA GLU A 13 -5.61 7.26 -4.97
C GLU A 13 -5.63 5.73 -4.79
N TYR A 14 -6.79 5.16 -4.43
CA TYR A 14 -6.92 3.70 -4.28
C TYR A 14 -6.77 2.96 -5.61
N LEU A 15 -7.18 3.53 -6.74
CA LEU A 15 -6.86 2.97 -8.06
C LEU A 15 -5.35 2.84 -8.24
N GLY A 16 -4.59 3.89 -7.90
CA GLY A 16 -3.12 3.87 -7.95
C GLY A 16 -2.52 2.78 -7.07
N VAL A 17 -2.99 2.66 -5.82
CA VAL A 17 -2.50 1.66 -4.86
C VAL A 17 -2.78 0.23 -5.33
N ILE A 18 -4.01 -0.05 -5.80
CA ILE A 18 -4.39 -1.40 -6.26
C ILE A 18 -3.64 -1.76 -7.53
N CYS A 19 -3.48 -0.82 -8.48
CA CYS A 19 -2.66 -1.04 -9.67
C CYS A 19 -1.19 -1.31 -9.30
N LEU A 20 -0.61 -0.54 -8.38
CA LEU A 20 0.74 -0.77 -7.88
C LEU A 20 0.87 -2.16 -7.25
N MET A 21 -0.09 -2.56 -6.43
CA MET A 21 -0.11 -3.87 -5.79
C MET A 21 -0.12 -5.00 -6.81
N LEU A 22 -1.02 -4.96 -7.77
CA LEU A 22 -1.11 -6.00 -8.81
C LEU A 22 0.15 -6.04 -9.68
N SER A 23 0.73 -4.89 -10.02
CA SER A 23 1.96 -4.80 -10.81
C SER A 23 3.18 -5.36 -10.08
N LEU A 24 3.30 -5.11 -8.76
CA LEU A 24 4.36 -5.67 -7.91
C LEU A 24 4.35 -7.21 -7.93
N TYR A 25 3.18 -7.81 -8.05
CA TYR A 25 3.00 -9.26 -8.09
C TYR A 25 2.76 -9.82 -9.49
N ARG A 26 3.06 -9.02 -10.52
CA ARG A 26 2.99 -9.39 -11.94
C ARG A 26 1.61 -9.89 -12.41
N PHE A 27 0.54 -9.44 -11.77
CA PHE A 27 -0.80 -9.70 -12.28
C PHE A 27 -1.03 -8.87 -13.54
N GLU A 28 -1.68 -9.45 -14.53
CA GLU A 28 -2.08 -8.74 -15.74
C GLU A 28 -3.30 -7.86 -15.45
N ILE A 29 -3.07 -6.57 -15.19
CA ILE A 29 -4.09 -5.58 -14.79
C ILE A 29 -5.31 -5.60 -15.75
N ARG A 30 -5.09 -5.83 -17.03
CA ARG A 30 -6.15 -5.80 -18.06
C ARG A 30 -7.30 -6.76 -17.78
N TYR A 31 -7.03 -7.92 -17.19
CA TYR A 31 -8.06 -8.90 -16.87
C TYR A 31 -8.86 -8.57 -15.62
N TYR A 32 -8.34 -7.70 -14.77
CA TYR A 32 -8.91 -7.37 -13.47
C TYR A 32 -9.49 -5.96 -13.38
N VAL A 33 -9.64 -5.25 -14.51
CA VAL A 33 -10.12 -3.86 -14.53
C VAL A 33 -11.43 -3.67 -13.76
N PRO A 34 -12.49 -4.50 -13.95
CA PRO A 34 -13.72 -4.33 -13.19
C PRO A 34 -13.55 -4.50 -11.68
N GLN A 35 -12.74 -5.49 -11.26
CA GLN A 35 -12.44 -5.75 -9.85
C GLN A 35 -11.63 -4.60 -9.23
N ILE A 36 -10.67 -4.04 -9.97
CA ILE A 36 -9.86 -2.90 -9.56
C ILE A 36 -10.74 -1.68 -9.33
N VAL A 37 -11.61 -1.35 -10.29
CA VAL A 37 -12.52 -0.21 -10.18
C VAL A 37 -13.47 -0.38 -9.01
N PHE A 38 -14.07 -1.55 -8.85
CA PHE A 38 -14.96 -1.83 -7.72
C PHE A 38 -14.24 -1.71 -6.38
N ALA A 39 -13.05 -2.30 -6.25
CA ALA A 39 -12.26 -2.26 -5.04
C ALA A 39 -11.83 -0.82 -4.70
N ALA A 40 -11.42 -0.03 -5.70
CA ALA A 40 -11.07 1.37 -5.51
C ALA A 40 -12.26 2.23 -5.03
N ILE A 41 -13.43 2.02 -5.61
CA ILE A 41 -14.67 2.68 -5.19
C ILE A 41 -15.00 2.29 -3.74
N ALA A 42 -14.99 0.99 -3.42
CA ALA A 42 -15.29 0.51 -2.08
C ALA A 42 -14.32 1.07 -1.02
N CYS A 43 -13.01 1.06 -1.30
CA CYS A 43 -11.99 1.62 -0.41
C CYS A 43 -12.11 3.15 -0.29
N GLY A 44 -12.41 3.86 -1.38
CA GLY A 44 -12.63 5.31 -1.38
C GLY A 44 -13.84 5.71 -0.54
N PHE A 45 -14.96 5.01 -0.67
CA PHE A 45 -16.14 5.22 0.19
C PHE A 45 -15.86 4.91 1.65
N LEU A 46 -15.15 3.82 1.94
CA LEU A 46 -14.76 3.46 3.30
C LEU A 46 -13.86 4.53 3.91
N SER A 47 -12.87 5.02 3.17
CA SER A 47 -11.97 6.09 3.60
C SER A 47 -12.76 7.35 3.95
N HIS A 48 -13.70 7.73 3.09
CA HIS A 48 -14.57 8.87 3.32
C HIS A 48 -15.47 8.67 4.56
N ALA A 49 -16.10 7.51 4.70
CA ALA A 49 -16.94 7.19 5.85
C ALA A 49 -16.15 7.23 7.17
N LEU A 50 -14.94 6.67 7.17
CA LEU A 50 -14.06 6.69 8.33
C LEU A 50 -13.59 8.10 8.69
N SER A 51 -13.34 8.96 7.71
CA SER A 51 -12.94 10.35 7.95
C SER A 51 -14.07 11.20 8.54
N LEU A 52 -15.33 10.89 8.23
CA LEU A 52 -16.50 11.58 8.79
C LEU A 52 -16.92 11.05 10.17
N ALA A 53 -16.84 9.72 10.34
CA ALA A 53 -17.35 9.07 11.54
C ALA A 53 -16.44 9.24 12.75
N TYR A 54 -15.14 9.40 12.51
CA TYR A 54 -14.16 9.25 13.58
C TYR A 54 -12.88 10.05 13.30
N SER A 55 -12.43 10.80 14.29
CA SER A 55 -11.04 11.23 14.41
C SER A 55 -10.15 10.03 14.77
N ILE A 56 -10.19 8.93 13.96
CA ILE A 56 -9.71 7.64 14.44
C ILE A 56 -8.31 7.32 13.98
N SER A 57 -7.51 7.05 14.99
CA SER A 57 -6.24 6.33 14.90
C SER A 57 -6.36 4.90 14.31
N ALA A 58 -7.53 4.29 14.23
CA ALA A 58 -7.73 2.94 13.69
C ALA A 58 -8.06 2.87 12.19
N ALA A 59 -8.30 3.99 11.52
CA ALA A 59 -8.72 4.02 10.12
C ALA A 59 -7.77 3.25 9.16
N PRO A 60 -6.43 3.39 9.24
CA PRO A 60 -5.52 2.64 8.36
C PRO A 60 -5.60 1.13 8.57
N ILE A 61 -5.84 0.67 9.81
CA ILE A 61 -5.95 -0.76 10.13
C ILE A 61 -7.23 -1.33 9.51
N ILE A 62 -8.34 -0.61 9.63
CA ILE A 62 -9.63 -1.00 9.05
C ILE A 62 -9.52 -1.04 7.52
N GLN A 63 -8.91 -0.04 6.91
CA GLN A 63 -8.67 0.02 5.47
C GLN A 63 -7.80 -1.15 4.98
N LEU A 64 -6.73 -1.48 5.70
CA LEU A 64 -5.88 -2.62 5.39
C LEU A 64 -6.68 -3.94 5.47
N ALA A 65 -7.48 -4.13 6.51
CA ALA A 65 -8.30 -5.32 6.67
C ALA A 65 -9.32 -5.47 5.54
N VAL A 66 -10.01 -4.40 5.17
CA VAL A 66 -10.96 -4.40 4.03
C VAL A 66 -10.25 -4.66 2.72
N LEU A 67 -9.07 -4.09 2.49
CA LEU A 67 -8.28 -4.37 1.29
C LEU A 67 -7.91 -5.85 1.19
N ILE A 68 -7.49 -6.48 2.29
CA ILE A 68 -7.21 -7.92 2.34
C ILE A 68 -8.46 -8.75 2.00
N LEU A 69 -9.62 -8.38 2.56
CA LEU A 69 -10.89 -9.04 2.25
C LEU A 69 -11.28 -8.90 0.78
N LEU A 70 -11.11 -7.71 0.20
CA LEU A 70 -11.39 -7.48 -1.22
C LEU A 70 -10.45 -8.29 -2.13
N LEU A 71 -9.18 -8.41 -1.77
CA LEU A 71 -8.24 -9.26 -2.50
C LEU A 71 -8.66 -10.74 -2.46
N TRP A 72 -9.07 -11.20 -1.31
CA TRP A 72 -9.54 -12.57 -1.15
C TRP A 72 -10.84 -12.84 -1.90
N LEU A 73 -11.83 -11.93 -1.80
CA LEU A 73 -13.16 -12.12 -2.38
C LEU A 73 -13.20 -11.84 -3.89
N LEU A 74 -12.62 -10.71 -4.35
CA LEU A 74 -12.74 -10.28 -5.75
C LEU A 74 -11.67 -10.88 -6.65
N PHE A 75 -10.44 -10.96 -6.15
CA PHE A 75 -9.31 -11.49 -6.92
C PHE A 75 -9.05 -12.95 -6.65
N GLN A 76 -9.84 -13.56 -5.73
CA GLN A 76 -9.76 -14.97 -5.38
C GLN A 76 -8.34 -15.39 -4.93
N ILE A 77 -7.58 -14.48 -4.34
CA ILE A 77 -6.25 -14.75 -3.84
C ILE A 77 -6.38 -15.38 -2.45
N PRO A 78 -5.66 -16.48 -2.14
CA PRO A 78 -5.68 -17.06 -0.80
C PRO A 78 -5.35 -16.04 0.28
N LEU A 79 -6.11 -16.04 1.39
CA LEU A 79 -6.09 -14.98 2.43
C LEU A 79 -4.68 -14.61 2.90
N LEU A 80 -3.80 -15.58 3.03
CA LEU A 80 -2.44 -15.39 3.49
C LEU A 80 -1.58 -14.63 2.46
N TYR A 81 -1.75 -14.92 1.18
CA TYR A 81 -1.07 -14.17 0.12
C TYR A 81 -1.68 -12.77 -0.03
N ALA A 82 -3.00 -12.63 0.14
CA ALA A 82 -3.67 -11.33 0.17
C ALA A 82 -3.12 -10.45 1.31
N PHE A 83 -2.87 -11.02 2.49
CA PHE A 83 -2.23 -10.35 3.61
C PHE A 83 -0.80 -9.89 3.26
N ILE A 84 0.03 -10.78 2.72
CA ILE A 84 1.40 -10.44 2.30
C ILE A 84 1.39 -9.33 1.25
N MET A 85 0.53 -9.43 0.24
CA MET A 85 0.37 -8.42 -0.81
C MET A 85 0.00 -7.05 -0.23
N ALA A 86 -1.02 -7.02 0.62
CA ALA A 86 -1.52 -5.78 1.20
C ALA A 86 -0.47 -5.11 2.09
N VAL A 87 0.22 -5.87 2.95
CA VAL A 87 1.26 -5.33 3.85
C VAL A 87 2.46 -4.83 3.05
N THR A 88 2.96 -5.61 2.09
CA THR A 88 4.12 -5.20 1.27
C THR A 88 3.80 -3.94 0.47
N THR A 89 2.63 -3.90 -0.18
CA THR A 89 2.22 -2.72 -0.94
C THR A 89 1.97 -1.53 -0.04
N GLY A 90 1.35 -1.74 1.12
CA GLY A 90 1.16 -0.70 2.13
C GLY A 90 2.49 -0.10 2.59
N THR A 91 3.52 -0.93 2.79
CA THR A 91 4.87 -0.46 3.13
C THR A 91 5.46 0.41 2.01
N VAL A 92 5.36 -0.03 0.76
CA VAL A 92 5.83 0.76 -0.40
C VAL A 92 5.05 2.07 -0.51
N PHE A 93 3.73 2.02 -0.36
CA PHE A 93 2.85 3.19 -0.41
C PHE A 93 3.21 4.22 0.66
N ILE A 94 3.36 3.81 1.92
CA ILE A 94 3.75 4.70 3.03
C ILE A 94 5.14 5.32 2.77
N THR A 95 6.07 4.54 2.21
CA THR A 95 7.40 5.05 1.85
C THR A 95 7.31 6.13 0.78
N VAL A 96 6.57 5.88 -0.30
CA VAL A 96 6.37 6.87 -1.38
C VAL A 96 5.69 8.12 -0.84
N GLN A 97 4.66 7.96 -0.01
CA GLN A 97 3.94 9.05 0.63
C GLN A 97 4.86 9.89 1.52
N GLY A 98 5.63 9.24 2.39
CA GLY A 98 6.58 9.92 3.28
C GLY A 98 7.66 10.68 2.52
N LEU A 99 8.26 10.08 1.49
CA LEU A 99 9.27 10.74 0.66
C LEU A 99 8.69 11.95 -0.09
N THR A 100 7.47 11.84 -0.59
CA THR A 100 6.81 12.93 -1.32
C THR A 100 6.49 14.09 -0.37
N ILE A 101 5.94 13.81 0.81
CA ILE A 101 5.67 14.86 1.81
C ILE A 101 6.98 15.51 2.24
N TRP A 102 8.01 14.73 2.53
CA TRP A 102 9.32 15.25 2.89
C TRP A 102 9.91 16.14 1.77
N GLY A 103 9.84 15.71 0.51
CA GLY A 103 10.30 16.49 -0.63
C GLY A 103 9.53 17.80 -0.79
N ILE A 104 8.19 17.77 -0.70
CA ILE A 104 7.36 18.96 -0.82
C ILE A 104 7.66 19.95 0.33
N THR A 105 7.75 19.47 1.57
CA THR A 105 8.01 20.33 2.74
C THR A 105 9.41 20.92 2.74
N SER A 106 10.42 20.17 2.24
CA SER A 106 11.80 20.63 2.21
C SER A 106 12.09 21.66 1.13
N TYR A 107 11.38 21.62 0.00
CA TYR A 107 11.68 22.47 -1.15
C TYR A 107 10.67 23.58 -1.40
N PHE A 108 9.42 23.43 -0.99
CA PHE A 108 8.35 24.34 -1.37
C PHE A 108 7.72 25.10 -0.21
N PHE A 109 7.92 24.68 1.05
CA PHE A 109 7.28 25.31 2.19
C PHE A 109 8.27 25.55 3.33
N ASP A 110 8.34 26.81 3.76
CA ASP A 110 8.90 27.13 5.07
C ASP A 110 7.99 26.52 6.14
N SER A 111 8.57 25.80 7.08
CA SER A 111 7.89 24.88 8.02
C SER A 111 6.81 25.51 8.93
N GLN A 112 6.61 26.83 8.85
CA GLN A 112 5.62 27.58 9.64
C GLN A 112 4.33 27.95 8.87
N SER A 113 4.27 27.77 7.55
CA SER A 113 3.17 28.28 6.72
C SER A 113 2.25 27.22 6.16
N LEU A 114 2.38 25.96 6.56
CA LEU A 114 1.42 24.90 6.18
C LEU A 114 0.09 25.05 6.94
N SER A 115 -0.63 26.13 6.67
CA SER A 115 -2.07 26.07 6.76
C SER A 115 -2.52 25.12 5.64
N ILE A 116 -2.69 23.82 6.01
CA ILE A 116 -3.18 22.80 5.10
C ILE A 116 -4.59 23.19 4.70
N THR A 117 -4.71 24.00 3.65
CA THR A 117 -5.99 24.27 3.04
C THR A 117 -6.48 22.98 2.38
N SER A 118 -7.77 22.73 2.40
CA SER A 118 -8.37 21.54 1.77
C SER A 118 -7.88 21.33 0.33
N THR A 119 -7.64 22.39 -0.42
CA THR A 119 -7.16 22.35 -1.80
C THR A 119 -5.73 21.82 -1.92
N SER A 120 -4.82 22.20 -1.03
CA SER A 120 -3.44 21.70 -1.07
C SER A 120 -3.36 20.21 -0.72
N MET A 121 -4.22 19.73 0.18
CA MET A 121 -4.32 18.30 0.47
C MET A 121 -4.74 17.46 -0.74
N TYR A 122 -5.75 17.92 -1.49
CA TYR A 122 -6.19 17.22 -2.71
C TYR A 122 -5.09 17.18 -3.78
N ALA A 123 -4.33 18.27 -3.93
CA ALA A 123 -3.20 18.30 -4.86
C ALA A 123 -2.12 17.27 -4.48
N ILE A 124 -1.79 17.17 -3.19
CA ILE A 124 -0.82 16.19 -2.68
C ILE A 124 -1.31 14.76 -2.91
N GLN A 125 -2.58 14.46 -2.64
CA GLN A 125 -3.16 13.14 -2.88
C GLN A 125 -3.15 12.77 -4.38
N LEU A 126 -3.42 13.71 -5.28
CA LEU A 126 -3.32 13.47 -6.72
C LEU A 126 -1.88 13.19 -7.16
N VAL A 127 -0.89 13.88 -6.58
CA VAL A 127 0.53 13.58 -6.82
C VAL A 127 0.86 12.17 -6.36
N PHE A 128 0.38 11.74 -5.19
CA PHE A 128 0.57 10.36 -4.72
C PHE A 128 -0.06 9.34 -5.67
N ALA A 129 -1.27 9.58 -6.11
CA ALA A 129 -1.95 8.71 -7.05
C ALA A 129 -1.17 8.59 -8.36
N ALA A 130 -0.69 9.72 -8.90
CA ALA A 130 0.12 9.75 -10.11
C ALA A 130 1.45 8.99 -9.94
N LEU A 131 2.14 9.17 -8.81
CA LEU A 131 3.38 8.44 -8.51
C LEU A 131 3.15 6.93 -8.39
N ASN A 132 2.07 6.50 -7.73
CA ASN A 132 1.74 5.08 -7.62
C ASN A 132 1.41 4.47 -8.99
N LEU A 133 0.70 5.19 -9.85
CA LEU A 133 0.42 4.75 -11.23
C LEU A 133 1.69 4.68 -12.08
N LEU A 134 2.60 5.66 -11.95
CA LEU A 134 3.89 5.66 -12.63
C LEU A 134 4.76 4.48 -12.18
N LEU A 135 4.83 4.21 -10.87
CA LEU A 135 5.53 3.05 -10.33
C LEU A 135 4.90 1.73 -10.82
N SER A 136 3.57 1.65 -10.83
CA SER A 136 2.84 0.51 -11.39
C SER A 136 3.22 0.27 -12.85
N TYR A 137 3.22 1.31 -13.67
CA TYR A 137 3.63 1.23 -15.08
C TYR A 137 5.10 0.79 -15.22
N PHE A 138 6.00 1.32 -14.38
CA PHE A 138 7.41 0.93 -14.38
C PHE A 138 7.58 -0.55 -14.05
N PHE A 139 6.94 -1.08 -13.02
CA PHE A 139 7.00 -2.49 -12.65
C PHE A 139 6.46 -3.41 -13.74
N LEU A 140 5.34 -3.05 -14.37
CA LEU A 140 4.77 -3.79 -15.49
C LEU A 140 5.72 -3.84 -16.69
N ARG A 141 6.33 -2.71 -17.03
CA ARG A 141 7.23 -2.60 -18.20
C ARG A 141 8.55 -3.31 -17.94
N SER A 142 9.13 -3.15 -16.77
CA SER A 142 10.42 -3.75 -16.39
C SER A 142 10.32 -5.24 -16.10
N ARG A 143 9.11 -5.79 -16.00
CA ARG A 143 8.87 -7.16 -15.56
C ARG A 143 9.55 -7.49 -14.22
N VAL A 144 9.83 -6.48 -13.41
CA VAL A 144 10.34 -6.63 -12.05
C VAL A 144 9.15 -6.83 -11.13
N GLY A 145 9.21 -7.84 -10.27
CA GLY A 145 8.12 -8.10 -9.32
C GLY A 145 8.16 -9.54 -8.79
N PHE A 146 7.28 -9.81 -7.86
CA PHE A 146 7.18 -11.09 -7.17
C PHE A 146 6.36 -12.10 -8.00
N THR A 147 6.85 -13.33 -8.13
CA THR A 147 6.21 -14.38 -8.95
C THR A 147 5.68 -15.55 -8.12
N PHE A 148 5.73 -15.47 -6.79
CA PHE A 148 5.42 -16.60 -5.92
C PHE A 148 3.94 -16.74 -5.54
N ILE A 149 3.08 -15.83 -6.01
CA ILE A 149 1.65 -15.91 -5.74
C ILE A 149 1.00 -16.79 -6.80
N PRO A 150 0.30 -17.86 -6.40
CA PRO A 150 -0.45 -18.67 -7.33
C PRO A 150 -1.63 -17.86 -7.89
N THR A 151 -1.80 -17.90 -9.20
CA THR A 151 -2.92 -17.25 -9.90
C THR A 151 -4.22 -18.05 -9.82
N SER A 152 -4.19 -19.22 -9.19
CA SER A 152 -5.32 -20.15 -9.08
C SER A 152 -5.71 -20.37 -7.62
N VAL A 153 -7.01 -20.25 -7.32
CA VAL A 153 -7.60 -20.51 -5.99
C VAL A 153 -7.40 -21.96 -5.53
N ARG A 154 -7.18 -22.88 -6.47
CA ARG A 154 -6.99 -24.30 -6.20
C ARG A 154 -5.60 -24.66 -5.65
N ASP A 155 -4.63 -23.79 -5.82
CA ASP A 155 -3.28 -24.03 -5.33
C ASP A 155 -3.23 -23.79 -3.82
N ARG A 156 -3.28 -24.89 -3.08
CA ARG A 156 -3.06 -24.85 -1.62
C ARG A 156 -1.67 -24.31 -1.35
N MET A 157 -1.60 -23.40 -0.41
CA MET A 157 -0.33 -22.86 0.04
C MET A 157 0.60 -24.01 0.47
N LYS A 158 1.75 -24.09 -0.17
CA LYS A 158 2.80 -25.00 0.28
C LYS A 158 3.53 -24.33 1.45
N TRP A 159 3.53 -24.95 2.61
CA TRP A 159 4.27 -24.51 3.80
C TRP A 159 5.76 -24.76 3.62
N THR A 160 6.39 -24.07 2.67
CA THR A 160 7.83 -24.10 2.48
C THR A 160 8.51 -23.14 3.48
N LYS A 161 9.77 -23.43 3.83
CA LYS A 161 10.57 -22.54 4.70
C LYS A 161 10.58 -21.10 4.18
N ALA A 162 10.65 -20.93 2.86
CA ALA A 162 10.63 -19.62 2.21
C ALA A 162 9.30 -18.88 2.41
N ASN A 163 8.14 -19.56 2.31
CA ASN A 163 6.83 -18.95 2.55
C ASN A 163 6.66 -18.56 4.03
N LEU A 164 7.23 -19.34 4.93
CA LEU A 164 7.21 -19.05 6.37
C LEU A 164 8.06 -17.82 6.72
N VAL A 165 9.23 -17.66 6.08
CA VAL A 165 10.07 -16.46 6.20
C VAL A 165 9.35 -15.22 5.65
N LEU A 166 8.70 -15.31 4.49
CA LEU A 166 7.93 -14.21 3.93
C LEU A 166 6.75 -13.80 4.82
N LEU A 167 6.05 -14.80 5.37
CA LEU A 167 4.95 -14.54 6.29
C LEU A 167 5.45 -13.87 7.58
N SER A 168 6.53 -14.38 8.18
CA SER A 168 7.11 -13.79 9.38
C SER A 168 7.58 -12.35 9.12
N ALA A 169 8.21 -12.09 7.98
CA ALA A 169 8.61 -10.75 7.56
C ALA A 169 7.40 -9.82 7.39
N ALA A 170 6.31 -10.28 6.77
CA ALA A 170 5.09 -9.50 6.61
C ALA A 170 4.42 -9.19 7.96
N VAL A 171 4.33 -10.17 8.86
CA VAL A 171 3.79 -9.98 10.22
C VAL A 171 4.65 -8.97 10.99
N LEU A 172 5.97 -9.13 10.97
CA LEU A 172 6.88 -8.21 11.64
C LEU A 172 6.74 -6.80 11.08
N SER A 173 6.66 -6.65 9.76
CA SER A 173 6.45 -5.36 9.10
C SER A 173 5.13 -4.71 9.50
N SER A 174 4.03 -5.49 9.60
CA SER A 174 2.75 -4.95 10.02
C SER A 174 2.75 -4.46 11.47
N ILE A 175 3.42 -5.20 12.37
CA ILE A 175 3.59 -4.79 13.77
C ILE A 175 4.39 -3.48 13.84
N ILE A 176 5.50 -3.39 13.11
CA ILE A 176 6.34 -2.20 13.10
C ILE A 176 5.59 -1.00 12.51
N LEU A 177 4.82 -1.18 11.43
CA LEU A 177 4.00 -0.11 10.86
C LEU A 177 2.94 0.40 11.84
N ILE A 178 2.27 -0.50 12.55
CA ILE A 178 1.28 -0.14 13.57
C ILE A 178 1.95 0.64 14.72
N LEU A 179 3.08 0.14 15.23
CA LEU A 179 3.84 0.82 16.29
C LEU A 179 4.32 2.20 15.85
N THR A 180 4.87 2.32 14.63
CA THR A 180 5.32 3.60 14.07
C THR A 180 4.16 4.58 13.95
N TYR A 181 2.99 4.10 13.50
CA TYR A 181 1.79 4.91 13.40
C TYR A 181 1.30 5.40 14.77
N LEU A 182 1.25 4.52 15.77
CA LEU A 182 0.85 4.89 17.14
C LEU A 182 1.82 5.92 17.75
N LEU A 183 3.12 5.71 17.61
CA LEU A 183 4.14 6.66 18.08
C LEU A 183 4.04 8.01 17.36
N TYR A 184 3.74 8.01 16.06
CA TYR A 184 3.53 9.24 15.30
C TYR A 184 2.34 10.05 15.81
N VAL A 185 1.23 9.38 16.11
CA VAL A 185 0.00 10.03 16.63
C VAL A 185 0.26 10.67 18.01
N GLU A 186 1.02 10.01 18.88
CA GLU A 186 1.28 10.48 20.23
C GLU A 186 2.33 11.60 20.31
N THR A 187 3.43 11.47 19.58
CA THR A 187 4.63 12.31 19.80
C THR A 187 4.81 13.42 18.79
N LYS A 188 4.10 13.41 17.68
CA LYS A 188 4.35 14.26 16.48
C LYS A 188 5.82 14.24 16.03
N PHE A 189 6.57 13.30 16.57
CA PHE A 189 8.00 13.20 16.39
C PHE A 189 8.33 12.23 15.26
N GLN A 190 9.07 12.71 14.28
CA GLN A 190 9.92 11.92 13.38
C GLN A 190 9.28 11.37 12.11
N TRP A 191 9.06 12.28 11.19
CA TRP A 191 8.94 11.94 9.76
C TRP A 191 10.05 10.97 9.28
N PHE A 192 11.22 11.04 9.88
CA PHE A 192 12.37 10.18 9.61
C PHE A 192 12.09 8.69 9.86
N LEU A 193 11.47 8.34 10.98
CA LEU A 193 11.11 6.94 11.28
C LEU A 193 10.01 6.42 10.37
N VAL A 194 9.05 7.27 10.01
CA VAL A 194 7.95 6.91 9.09
C VAL A 194 8.48 6.61 7.69
N VAL A 195 9.63 7.16 7.29
CA VAL A 195 10.22 6.94 5.96
C VAL A 195 11.26 5.82 5.99
N ILE A 196 12.21 5.86 6.92
CA ILE A 196 13.34 4.93 6.92
C ILE A 196 12.94 3.52 7.33
N LEU A 197 12.09 3.39 8.32
CA LEU A 197 11.68 2.08 8.83
C LEU A 197 10.94 1.24 7.75
N PRO A 198 9.93 1.79 7.04
CA PRO A 198 9.31 1.09 5.92
C PRO A 198 10.28 0.78 4.79
N LEU A 199 11.27 1.65 4.52
CA LEU A 199 12.29 1.42 3.50
C LEU A 199 13.18 0.21 3.83
N ILE A 200 13.62 0.10 5.09
CA ILE A 200 14.38 -1.05 5.57
C ILE A 200 13.52 -2.33 5.47
N LEU A 201 12.26 -2.26 5.89
CA LEU A 201 11.34 -3.40 5.81
C LEU A 201 11.06 -3.82 4.36
N ALA A 202 10.81 -2.86 3.47
CA ALA A 202 10.61 -3.13 2.05
C ALA A 202 11.85 -3.79 1.43
N SER A 203 13.05 -3.28 1.74
CA SER A 203 14.31 -3.87 1.26
C SER A 203 14.53 -5.28 1.78
N GLY A 204 14.20 -5.56 3.05
CA GLY A 204 14.24 -6.89 3.63
C GLY A 204 13.26 -7.87 2.99
N MET A 205 12.04 -7.42 2.67
CA MET A 205 11.05 -8.22 1.96
C MET A 205 11.49 -8.52 0.52
N VAL A 206 12.03 -7.53 -0.19
CA VAL A 206 12.58 -7.71 -1.54
C VAL A 206 13.74 -8.69 -1.50
N TYR A 207 14.68 -8.55 -0.56
CA TYR A 207 15.79 -9.47 -0.39
C TYR A 207 15.34 -10.90 -0.12
N SER A 208 14.38 -11.10 0.80
CA SER A 208 13.84 -12.42 1.10
C SER A 208 13.10 -13.06 -0.09
N ALA A 209 12.41 -12.26 -0.89
CA ALA A 209 11.73 -12.74 -2.08
C ALA A 209 12.70 -13.10 -3.23
N VAL A 210 13.80 -12.35 -3.39
CA VAL A 210 14.87 -12.67 -4.36
C VAL A 210 15.57 -13.97 -3.94
N LYS A 211 15.93 -14.10 -2.67
CA LYS A 211 16.57 -15.30 -2.14
C LYS A 211 15.68 -16.53 -2.25
N LYS A 212 14.35 -16.40 -2.11
CA LYS A 212 13.41 -17.48 -2.36
C LYS A 212 13.50 -17.99 -3.80
N ARG A 213 13.69 -17.10 -4.77
CA ARG A 213 13.79 -17.44 -6.18
C ARG A 213 15.00 -18.34 -6.46
N GLU A 214 16.12 -18.15 -5.74
CA GLU A 214 17.30 -19.01 -5.85
C GLU A 214 17.03 -20.43 -5.32
N TYR A 215 16.28 -20.57 -4.22
CA TYR A 215 15.94 -21.88 -3.63
C TYR A 215 14.89 -22.69 -4.39
N ASP A 216 14.06 -22.05 -5.23
CA ASP A 216 13.05 -22.76 -6.01
C ASP A 216 13.63 -23.30 -7.36
N TYR A 217 14.89 -22.95 -7.68
CA TYR A 217 15.61 -23.41 -8.88
C TYR A 217 16.67 -24.49 -8.60
N ASP A 218 17.01 -24.76 -7.35
CA ASP A 218 17.84 -25.85 -6.89
C ASP A 218 16.96 -27.02 -6.37
#